data_6fa43bc0fc0100d63b237093b9ad93f3
#
_entry.id   6fa43bc0fc0100d63b237093b9ad93f3
#
_cell.length_a   1.000
_cell.length_b   1.000
_cell.length_c   1.000
_cell.angle_alpha   90.00
_cell.angle_beta   90.00
_cell.angle_gamma   90.00
#
_symmetry.space_group_name_H-M   'P 1'
#
loop_
_entity.id
_entity.type
_entity.pdbx_description
1 polymer ?
#
loop_
_entity_poly.entity_id
_entity_poly.type
_entity_poly.pdbx_seq_one_letter_code
_entity_poly.pdbx_strand_id
1 'polypeptide(L)'
;APITANNPHTRGSGRLVSFFDGKKSYRLNTLPHLGSVNATYVIVKYFDYTCESCGQIHEQLMKLQADHATDLTVIVLPVPLNRSCNPHLPLGVKDHSNACDLARIALRVWLADPENFPSFHNWLFKYYQQPLEVAEAKAYSLVGEVKMNTVDEEVVEALLRQNVSDYASLVKKTPVMPKLLLKGST
;
A
#
# COMPACT_ATOMS: atom_id res chain seq x y z
N ALA A 1 15.38 6.78 -1.63
CA ALA A 1 15.09 8.21 -1.78
C ALA A 1 15.73 8.97 -0.63
N PRO A 2 16.25 10.19 -0.85
CA PRO A 2 16.75 10.98 0.26
C PRO A 2 15.62 11.26 1.27
N ILE A 3 15.95 11.25 2.56
CA ILE A 3 15.02 11.63 3.63
C ILE A 3 14.77 13.12 3.48
N THR A 4 13.66 13.50 2.85
CA THR A 4 13.23 14.88 2.71
C THR A 4 11.98 15.11 3.55
N ALA A 5 11.83 16.30 4.10
CA ALA A 5 10.67 16.66 4.92
C ALA A 5 9.32 16.46 4.19
N ASN A 6 9.33 16.49 2.86
CA ASN A 6 8.15 16.38 2.02
C ASN A 6 7.92 14.99 1.41
N ASN A 7 8.79 14.00 1.71
CA ASN A 7 8.58 12.65 1.20
C ASN A 7 7.59 11.88 2.09
N PRO A 8 6.39 11.55 1.61
CA PRO A 8 5.39 10.82 2.39
C PRO A 8 5.88 9.49 2.97
N HIS A 9 6.83 8.81 2.32
CA HIS A 9 7.35 7.54 2.80
C HIS A 9 8.32 7.67 4.00
N THR A 10 8.89 8.84 4.24
CA THR A 10 9.85 9.07 5.32
C THR A 10 9.42 10.11 6.33
N ARG A 11 8.28 10.79 6.08
CA ARG A 11 7.71 11.81 6.96
C ARG A 11 7.20 11.23 8.28
N GLY A 12 7.21 12.05 9.32
CA GLY A 12 6.68 11.70 10.64
C GLY A 12 7.72 11.11 11.58
N SER A 13 7.26 10.49 12.66
CA SER A 13 8.06 9.89 13.71
C SER A 13 8.01 8.36 13.68
N GLY A 14 8.82 7.71 14.48
CA GLY A 14 8.86 6.25 14.63
C GLY A 14 9.96 5.58 13.82
N ARG A 15 9.85 4.28 13.65
CA ARG A 15 10.88 3.43 13.06
C ARG A 15 11.08 3.68 11.58
N LEU A 16 12.32 3.99 11.19
CA LEU A 16 12.75 4.05 9.79
C LEU A 16 13.34 2.71 9.39
N VAL A 17 12.86 2.13 8.29
CA VAL A 17 13.42 0.92 7.68
C VAL A 17 13.99 1.26 6.31
N SER A 18 15.16 0.68 5.98
CA SER A 18 15.88 0.99 4.76
C SER A 18 16.24 -0.27 3.99
N PHE A 19 16.24 -0.14 2.66
CA PHE A 19 16.54 -1.17 1.69
C PHE A 19 17.59 -0.65 0.69
N PHE A 20 18.26 -1.57 -0.03
CA PHE A 20 19.26 -1.23 -1.05
C PHE A 20 20.35 -0.28 -0.49
N ASP A 21 20.98 -0.66 0.64
CA ASP A 21 22.01 0.12 1.30
C ASP A 21 21.59 1.58 1.58
N GLY A 22 20.37 1.78 2.02
CA GLY A 22 19.83 3.08 2.38
C GLY A 22 19.26 3.90 1.22
N LYS A 23 19.28 3.39 -0.01
CA LYS A 23 18.73 4.10 -1.18
C LYS A 23 17.21 4.27 -1.16
N LYS A 24 16.51 3.40 -0.45
CA LYS A 24 15.06 3.49 -0.19
C LYS A 24 14.78 3.37 1.30
N SER A 25 13.99 4.28 1.83
CA SER A 25 13.64 4.31 3.25
C SER A 25 12.16 4.57 3.45
N TYR A 26 11.59 3.94 4.48
CA TYR A 26 10.18 3.97 4.81
C TYR A 26 9.97 4.17 6.31
N ARG A 27 9.09 5.10 6.69
CA ARG A 27 8.70 5.31 8.08
C ARG A 27 7.54 4.36 8.42
N LEU A 28 7.85 3.25 9.07
CA LEU A 28 6.89 2.17 9.32
C LEU A 28 5.61 2.66 10.02
N ASN A 29 5.76 3.49 11.04
CA ASN A 29 4.61 3.95 11.86
C ASN A 29 3.60 4.83 11.11
N THR A 30 3.99 5.43 10.00
CA THR A 30 3.16 6.40 9.26
C THR A 30 2.66 5.87 7.91
N LEU A 31 3.01 4.65 7.58
CA LEU A 31 2.61 4.00 6.33
C LEU A 31 1.64 2.84 6.58
N PRO A 32 0.75 2.55 5.62
CA PRO A 32 -0.13 1.39 5.72
C PRO A 32 0.68 0.11 5.92
N HIS A 33 0.37 -0.61 6.97
CA HIS A 33 1.08 -1.86 7.29
C HIS A 33 0.17 -2.88 7.97
N LEU A 34 0.60 -4.13 7.91
CA LEU A 34 -0.01 -5.28 8.54
C LEU A 34 1.02 -5.88 9.48
N GLY A 35 0.71 -5.94 10.77
CA GLY A 35 1.60 -6.44 11.80
C GLY A 35 2.15 -5.38 12.75
N SER A 36 3.06 -5.78 13.61
CA SER A 36 3.62 -4.92 14.66
C SER A 36 4.69 -3.98 14.13
N VAL A 37 4.67 -2.72 14.56
CA VAL A 37 5.76 -1.75 14.27
C VAL A 37 7.12 -2.18 14.87
N ASN A 38 7.10 -3.10 15.83
CA ASN A 38 8.28 -3.65 16.49
C ASN A 38 8.77 -4.97 15.88
N ALA A 39 8.11 -5.47 14.82
CA ALA A 39 8.49 -6.73 14.19
C ALA A 39 9.94 -6.73 13.69
N THR A 40 10.64 -7.85 13.85
CA THR A 40 12.04 -8.00 13.45
C THR A 40 12.20 -7.87 11.93
N TYR A 41 11.29 -8.49 11.19
CA TYR A 41 11.31 -8.53 9.72
C TYR A 41 10.26 -7.58 9.14
N VAL A 42 10.68 -6.81 8.14
CA VAL A 42 9.79 -5.90 7.41
C VAL A 42 9.90 -6.20 5.92
N ILE A 43 8.74 -6.41 5.31
CA ILE A 43 8.56 -6.51 3.86
C ILE A 43 7.87 -5.24 3.37
N VAL A 44 8.28 -4.67 2.24
CA VAL A 44 7.49 -3.66 1.52
C VAL A 44 6.86 -4.32 0.31
N LYS A 45 5.54 -4.18 0.17
CA LYS A 45 4.76 -4.70 -0.95
C LYS A 45 4.14 -3.57 -1.75
N TYR A 46 4.55 -3.42 -3.01
CA TYR A 46 3.83 -2.62 -4.00
C TYR A 46 2.86 -3.51 -4.76
N PHE A 47 1.62 -3.09 -4.90
CA PHE A 47 0.55 -3.94 -5.42
C PHE A 47 -0.63 -3.12 -5.98
N ASP A 48 -1.55 -3.80 -6.66
CA ASP A 48 -2.84 -3.26 -7.07
C ASP A 48 -3.97 -4.18 -6.57
N TYR A 49 -5.07 -3.59 -6.07
CA TYR A 49 -6.23 -4.37 -5.59
C TYR A 49 -6.98 -5.10 -6.69
N THR A 50 -6.80 -4.70 -7.93
CA THR A 50 -7.44 -5.30 -9.10
C THR A 50 -6.54 -6.30 -9.83
N CYS A 51 -5.35 -6.56 -9.30
CA CYS A 51 -4.35 -7.46 -9.86
C CYS A 51 -4.47 -8.86 -9.23
N GLU A 52 -4.78 -9.87 -10.02
CA GLU A 52 -4.97 -11.24 -9.54
C GLU A 52 -3.73 -11.82 -8.84
N SER A 53 -2.55 -11.67 -9.44
CA SER A 53 -1.29 -12.12 -8.83
C SER A 53 -0.98 -11.41 -7.51
N CYS A 54 -1.43 -10.17 -7.35
CA CYS A 54 -1.32 -9.45 -6.08
C CYS A 54 -2.18 -10.08 -4.98
N GLY A 55 -3.37 -10.56 -5.34
CA GLY A 55 -4.25 -11.31 -4.43
C GLY A 55 -3.63 -12.63 -4.00
N GLN A 56 -3.07 -13.40 -4.94
CA GLN A 56 -2.40 -14.67 -4.65
C GLN A 56 -1.21 -14.50 -3.68
N ILE A 57 -0.38 -13.48 -3.92
CA ILE A 57 0.75 -13.15 -3.03
C ILE A 57 0.24 -12.64 -1.68
N HIS A 58 -0.87 -11.89 -1.67
CA HIS A 58 -1.48 -11.44 -0.41
C HIS A 58 -1.86 -12.62 0.48
N GLU A 59 -2.53 -13.63 -0.05
CA GLU A 59 -2.90 -14.84 0.72
C GLU A 59 -1.68 -15.56 1.30
N GLN A 60 -0.60 -15.68 0.52
CA GLN A 60 0.64 -16.32 1.00
C GLN A 60 1.31 -15.49 2.12
N LEU A 61 1.35 -14.15 1.97
CA LEU A 61 1.89 -13.27 3.01
C LEU A 61 1.05 -13.30 4.29
N MET A 62 -0.27 -13.41 4.19
CA MET A 62 -1.14 -13.53 5.37
C MET A 62 -0.94 -14.84 6.12
N LYS A 63 -0.74 -15.95 5.41
CA LYS A 63 -0.36 -17.23 6.03
C LYS A 63 0.99 -17.12 6.75
N LEU A 64 1.99 -16.58 6.06
CA LEU A 64 3.31 -16.37 6.65
C LEU A 64 3.25 -15.47 7.89
N GLN A 65 2.48 -14.41 7.84
CA GLN A 65 2.30 -13.50 8.97
C GLN A 65 1.56 -14.17 10.13
N ALA A 66 0.56 -15.02 9.87
CA ALA A 66 -0.13 -15.77 10.91
C ALA A 66 0.83 -16.71 11.67
N ASP A 67 1.78 -17.33 10.96
CA ASP A 67 2.80 -18.20 11.55
C ASP A 67 3.88 -17.42 12.32
N HIS A 68 4.06 -16.12 11.99
CA HIS A 68 5.12 -15.24 12.53
C HIS A 68 4.56 -13.89 13.01
N ALA A 69 3.42 -13.89 13.68
CA ALA A 69 2.61 -12.70 13.96
C ALA A 69 3.35 -11.55 14.68
N THR A 70 4.32 -11.87 15.54
CA THR A 70 5.12 -10.86 16.26
C THR A 70 6.38 -10.43 15.51
N ASP A 71 6.84 -11.24 14.55
CA ASP A 71 8.15 -11.09 13.93
C ASP A 71 8.11 -10.51 12.52
N LEU A 72 6.95 -10.50 11.87
CA LEU A 72 6.79 -10.03 10.49
C LEU A 72 5.78 -8.90 10.39
N THR A 73 6.19 -7.82 9.73
CA THR A 73 5.32 -6.73 9.30
C THR A 73 5.45 -6.50 7.80
N VAL A 74 4.33 -6.23 7.15
CA VAL A 74 4.27 -5.91 5.73
C VAL A 74 3.77 -4.48 5.55
N ILE A 75 4.61 -3.58 5.04
CA ILE A 75 4.20 -2.26 4.55
C ILE A 75 3.52 -2.49 3.20
N VAL A 76 2.31 -1.99 3.03
CA VAL A 76 1.48 -2.21 1.84
C VAL A 76 1.22 -0.89 1.12
N LEU A 77 1.74 -0.76 -0.08
CA LEU A 77 1.75 0.48 -0.86
C LEU A 77 1.02 0.26 -2.19
N PRO A 78 -0.23 0.71 -2.33
CA PRO A 78 -0.98 0.55 -3.56
C PRO A 78 -0.37 1.35 -4.72
N VAL A 79 -0.27 0.70 -5.89
CA VAL A 79 0.18 1.26 -7.17
C VAL A 79 -0.83 0.85 -8.23
N PRO A 80 -1.80 1.69 -8.55
CA PRO A 80 -2.89 1.33 -9.44
C PRO A 80 -2.44 1.02 -10.87
N LEU A 81 -3.02 -0.02 -11.46
CA LEU A 81 -2.86 -0.37 -12.87
C LEU A 81 -3.85 0.42 -13.72
N ASN A 82 -3.83 1.76 -13.59
CA ASN A 82 -4.67 2.65 -14.37
C ASN A 82 -3.96 4.00 -14.60
N ARG A 83 -3.91 4.44 -15.85
CA ARG A 83 -3.18 5.66 -16.28
C ARG A 83 -3.74 6.95 -15.71
N SER A 84 -4.99 6.97 -15.28
CA SER A 84 -5.60 8.18 -14.71
C SER A 84 -4.88 8.65 -13.43
N CYS A 85 -4.24 7.74 -12.68
CA CYS A 85 -3.47 8.06 -11.48
C CYS A 85 -2.04 7.48 -11.49
N ASN A 86 -1.69 6.68 -12.51
CA ASN A 86 -0.35 6.10 -12.68
C ASN A 86 0.21 6.41 -14.08
N PRO A 87 0.86 7.56 -14.28
CA PRO A 87 1.40 7.97 -15.57
C PRO A 87 2.56 7.10 -16.06
N HIS A 88 3.09 6.24 -15.19
CA HIS A 88 4.21 5.34 -15.51
C HIS A 88 3.75 3.95 -15.98
N LEU A 89 2.43 3.72 -16.11
CA LEU A 89 1.91 2.44 -16.59
C LEU A 89 2.38 2.18 -18.02
N PRO A 90 3.01 1.04 -18.32
CA PRO A 90 3.48 0.72 -19.66
C PRO A 90 2.35 0.70 -20.70
N LEU A 91 2.61 1.13 -21.93
CA LEU A 91 1.61 1.23 -22.99
C LEU A 91 0.89 -0.09 -23.31
N GLY A 92 1.56 -1.23 -23.12
CA GLY A 92 0.99 -2.56 -23.37
C GLY A 92 0.10 -3.09 -22.22
N VAL A 93 0.04 -2.40 -21.09
CA VAL A 93 -0.79 -2.80 -19.94
C VAL A 93 -2.16 -2.15 -20.08
N LYS A 94 -3.22 -2.95 -19.97
CA LYS A 94 -4.60 -2.45 -19.99
C LYS A 94 -4.92 -1.74 -18.68
N ASP A 95 -5.67 -0.63 -18.77
CA ASP A 95 -6.19 0.05 -17.59
C ASP A 95 -7.22 -0.83 -16.86
N HIS A 96 -7.04 -0.99 -15.56
CA HIS A 96 -8.00 -1.68 -14.71
C HIS A 96 -9.02 -0.69 -14.15
N SER A 97 -10.30 -1.01 -14.30
CA SER A 97 -11.39 -0.22 -13.72
C SER A 97 -11.27 -0.16 -12.20
N ASN A 98 -11.64 0.98 -11.61
CA ASN A 98 -11.67 1.23 -10.17
C ASN A 98 -10.30 1.12 -9.45
N ALA A 99 -9.20 0.81 -10.15
CA ALA A 99 -7.89 0.63 -9.51
C ALA A 99 -7.46 1.86 -8.70
N CYS A 100 -7.60 3.05 -9.28
CA CYS A 100 -7.27 4.30 -8.60
C CYS A 100 -8.17 4.57 -7.39
N ASP A 101 -9.45 4.34 -7.52
CA ASP A 101 -10.43 4.65 -6.47
C ASP A 101 -10.31 3.67 -5.29
N LEU A 102 -10.07 2.38 -5.57
CA LEU A 102 -9.79 1.38 -4.52
C LEU A 102 -8.50 1.70 -3.75
N ALA A 103 -7.47 2.19 -4.43
CA ALA A 103 -6.25 2.64 -3.78
C ALA A 103 -6.49 3.86 -2.88
N ARG A 104 -7.25 4.85 -3.38
CA ARG A 104 -7.60 6.06 -2.61
C ARG A 104 -8.41 5.73 -1.36
N ILE A 105 -9.45 4.91 -1.50
CA ILE A 105 -10.27 4.57 -0.34
C ILE A 105 -9.50 3.75 0.70
N ALA A 106 -8.60 2.86 0.28
CA ALA A 106 -7.75 2.13 1.20
C ALA A 106 -6.78 3.05 1.96
N LEU A 107 -6.14 4.00 1.27
CA LEU A 107 -5.28 5.00 1.90
C LEU A 107 -6.07 5.92 2.85
N ARG A 108 -7.30 6.29 2.47
CA ARG A 108 -8.20 7.06 3.33
C ARG A 108 -8.57 6.28 4.59
N VAL A 109 -8.89 5.00 4.49
CA VAL A 109 -9.14 4.14 5.67
C VAL A 109 -7.92 4.08 6.57
N TRP A 110 -6.73 3.91 6.02
CA TRP A 110 -5.48 3.95 6.80
C TRP A 110 -5.31 5.26 7.57
N LEU A 111 -5.52 6.39 6.91
CA LEU A 111 -5.35 7.72 7.52
C LEU A 111 -6.44 8.02 8.56
N ALA A 112 -7.66 7.54 8.35
CA ALA A 112 -8.79 7.74 9.24
C ALA A 112 -8.74 6.83 10.47
N ASP A 113 -8.36 5.57 10.28
CA ASP A 113 -8.41 4.53 11.32
C ASP A 113 -7.42 3.39 11.02
N PRO A 114 -6.15 3.55 11.40
CA PRO A 114 -5.11 2.54 11.16
C PRO A 114 -5.44 1.17 11.76
N GLU A 115 -6.22 1.12 12.86
CA GLU A 115 -6.59 -0.13 13.52
C GLU A 115 -7.57 -0.97 12.68
N ASN A 116 -8.46 -0.33 11.95
CA ASN A 116 -9.41 -0.99 11.06
C ASN A 116 -8.86 -1.24 9.64
N PHE A 117 -7.72 -0.65 9.31
CA PHE A 117 -7.12 -0.81 7.98
C PHE A 117 -6.82 -2.27 7.60
N PRO A 118 -6.21 -3.12 8.47
CA PRO A 118 -5.96 -4.52 8.11
C PRO A 118 -7.22 -5.28 7.73
N SER A 119 -8.32 -5.06 8.44
CA SER A 119 -9.62 -5.68 8.14
C SER A 119 -10.14 -5.25 6.78
N PHE A 120 -10.06 -3.96 6.45
CA PHE A 120 -10.49 -3.43 5.16
C PHE A 120 -9.59 -3.91 4.01
N HIS A 121 -8.28 -3.87 4.19
CA HIS A 121 -7.29 -4.34 3.22
C HIS A 121 -7.50 -5.82 2.85
N ASN A 122 -7.68 -6.68 3.87
CA ASN A 122 -7.95 -8.10 3.65
C ASN A 122 -9.30 -8.31 2.96
N TRP A 123 -10.32 -7.52 3.31
CA TRP A 123 -11.64 -7.59 2.69
C TRP A 123 -11.57 -7.25 1.19
N LEU A 124 -10.80 -6.22 0.78
CA LEU A 124 -10.63 -5.84 -0.62
C LEU A 124 -10.04 -6.98 -1.47
N PHE A 125 -9.09 -7.74 -0.93
CA PHE A 125 -8.53 -8.91 -1.64
C PHE A 125 -9.47 -10.12 -1.62
N LYS A 126 -10.14 -10.37 -0.50
CA LYS A 126 -11.08 -11.50 -0.37
C LYS A 126 -12.28 -11.38 -1.32
N TYR A 127 -12.78 -10.18 -1.52
CA TYR A 127 -13.91 -9.88 -2.38
C TYR A 127 -13.44 -9.15 -3.64
N TYR A 128 -12.50 -9.76 -4.33
CA TYR A 128 -11.90 -9.27 -5.56
C TYR A 128 -12.94 -8.80 -6.58
N GLN A 129 -12.68 -7.63 -7.21
CA GLN A 129 -13.52 -7.00 -8.23
C GLN A 129 -14.94 -6.56 -7.77
N GLN A 130 -15.11 -6.25 -6.50
CA GLN A 130 -16.37 -5.62 -6.06
C GLN A 130 -16.57 -4.24 -6.71
N PRO A 131 -17.83 -3.84 -6.97
CA PRO A 131 -18.12 -2.47 -7.35
C PRO A 131 -17.59 -1.47 -6.33
N LEU A 132 -17.20 -0.27 -6.83
CA LEU A 132 -16.62 0.77 -5.96
C LEU A 132 -17.56 1.14 -4.81
N GLU A 133 -18.85 1.25 -5.08
CA GLU A 133 -19.88 1.61 -4.08
C GLU A 133 -19.94 0.60 -2.93
N VAL A 134 -19.67 -0.67 -3.21
CA VAL A 134 -19.62 -1.73 -2.19
C VAL A 134 -18.36 -1.58 -1.32
N ALA A 135 -17.23 -1.23 -1.92
CA ALA A 135 -16.00 -0.96 -1.20
C ALA A 135 -16.12 0.30 -0.33
N GLU A 136 -16.74 1.36 -0.84
CA GLU A 136 -17.03 2.59 -0.09
C GLU A 136 -17.95 2.31 1.10
N ALA A 137 -19.07 1.63 0.87
CA ALA A 137 -19.99 1.25 1.94
C ALA A 137 -19.29 0.43 3.03
N LYS A 138 -18.40 -0.50 2.64
CA LYS A 138 -17.60 -1.29 3.59
C LYS A 138 -16.63 -0.42 4.39
N ALA A 139 -15.94 0.52 3.77
CA ALA A 139 -15.04 1.45 4.43
C ALA A 139 -15.79 2.30 5.48
N TYR A 140 -16.88 2.91 5.09
CA TYR A 140 -17.71 3.71 6.00
C TYR A 140 -18.32 2.88 7.15
N SER A 141 -18.72 1.64 6.87
CA SER A 141 -19.20 0.71 7.89
C SER A 141 -18.14 0.34 8.95
N LEU A 142 -16.87 0.22 8.54
CA LEU A 142 -15.79 -0.13 9.45
C LEU A 142 -15.26 1.05 10.26
N VAL A 143 -15.14 2.22 9.63
CA VAL A 143 -14.43 3.39 10.18
C VAL A 143 -15.40 4.43 10.77
N GLY A 144 -16.56 4.57 10.16
CA GLY A 144 -17.54 5.61 10.48
C GLY A 144 -17.33 6.89 9.67
N GLU A 145 -18.44 7.56 9.35
CA GLU A 145 -18.49 8.74 8.48
C GLU A 145 -17.63 9.89 9.02
N VAL A 146 -17.69 10.14 10.31
CA VAL A 146 -16.97 11.27 10.94
C VAL A 146 -15.46 11.15 10.70
N LYS A 147 -14.86 9.99 11.00
CA LYS A 147 -13.43 9.77 10.79
C LYS A 147 -13.06 9.83 9.31
N MET A 148 -13.85 9.19 8.44
CA MET A 148 -13.60 9.19 7.00
C MET A 148 -13.60 10.63 6.42
N ASN A 149 -14.49 11.49 6.90
CA ASN A 149 -14.62 12.87 6.40
C ASN A 149 -13.57 13.84 6.97
N THR A 150 -12.78 13.44 7.97
CA THR A 150 -11.65 14.26 8.49
C THR A 150 -10.37 14.09 7.69
N VAL A 151 -10.29 13.12 6.80
CA VAL A 151 -9.08 12.84 6.02
C VAL A 151 -8.91 13.89 4.93
N ASP A 152 -7.73 14.50 4.88
CA ASP A 152 -7.34 15.41 3.81
C ASP A 152 -7.02 14.63 2.53
N GLU A 153 -7.79 14.89 1.46
CA GLU A 153 -7.61 14.27 0.15
C GLU A 153 -6.22 14.53 -0.44
N GLU A 154 -5.62 15.71 -0.20
CA GLU A 154 -4.27 15.99 -0.70
C GLU A 154 -3.22 15.07 -0.07
N VAL A 155 -3.43 14.65 1.18
CA VAL A 155 -2.55 13.67 1.85
C VAL A 155 -2.70 12.29 1.20
N VAL A 156 -3.93 11.87 0.86
CA VAL A 156 -4.19 10.63 0.12
C VAL A 156 -3.47 10.64 -1.23
N GLU A 157 -3.66 11.71 -2.00
CA GLU A 157 -3.05 11.89 -3.33
C GLU A 157 -1.52 11.95 -3.25
N ALA A 158 -0.95 12.61 -2.24
CA ALA A 158 0.50 12.68 -2.05
C ALA A 158 1.10 11.30 -1.76
N LEU A 159 0.45 10.47 -0.93
CA LEU A 159 0.86 9.09 -0.68
C LEU A 159 0.77 8.26 -1.97
N LEU A 160 -0.32 8.35 -2.70
CA LEU A 160 -0.53 7.60 -3.94
C LEU A 160 0.52 7.97 -4.99
N ARG A 161 0.76 9.27 -5.22
CA ARG A 161 1.80 9.74 -6.14
C ARG A 161 3.19 9.25 -5.74
N GLN A 162 3.51 9.24 -4.45
CA GLN A 162 4.82 8.75 -3.97
C GLN A 162 4.96 7.24 -4.20
N ASN A 163 3.91 6.45 -3.93
CA ASN A 163 3.92 5.01 -4.20
C ASN A 163 4.20 4.71 -5.67
N VAL A 164 3.47 5.39 -6.56
CA VAL A 164 3.60 5.25 -8.01
C VAL A 164 5.01 5.65 -8.49
N SER A 165 5.53 6.78 -8.05
CA SER A 165 6.86 7.27 -8.40
C SER A 165 7.97 6.34 -7.92
N ASP A 166 7.87 5.85 -6.69
CA ASP A 166 8.87 4.95 -6.13
C ASP A 166 8.86 3.58 -6.82
N TYR A 167 7.67 3.03 -7.07
CA TYR A 167 7.54 1.80 -7.83
C TYR A 167 8.16 1.92 -9.24
N ALA A 168 7.85 3.00 -9.96
CA ALA A 168 8.41 3.24 -11.28
C ALA A 168 9.94 3.29 -11.27
N SER A 169 10.54 3.85 -10.22
CA SER A 169 11.99 3.88 -10.05
C SER A 169 12.63 2.51 -9.81
N LEU A 170 11.87 1.58 -9.20
CA LEU A 170 12.32 0.22 -8.87
C LEU A 170 12.20 -0.76 -10.04
N VAL A 171 11.29 -0.51 -10.97
CA VAL A 171 10.95 -1.45 -12.06
C VAL A 171 11.30 -0.91 -13.46
N LYS A 172 12.35 -0.13 -13.57
CA LYS A 172 12.76 0.59 -14.79
C LYS A 172 12.80 -0.24 -16.08
N LYS A 173 13.10 -1.54 -16.01
CA LYS A 173 13.27 -2.41 -17.19
C LYS A 173 12.10 -3.38 -17.40
N THR A 174 11.53 -3.90 -16.34
CA THR A 174 10.45 -4.88 -16.41
C THR A 174 9.47 -4.62 -15.29
N PRO A 175 8.30 -4.07 -15.57
CA PRO A 175 7.28 -3.90 -14.56
C PRO A 175 6.81 -5.28 -14.08
N VAL A 176 6.98 -5.54 -12.80
CA VAL A 176 6.53 -6.77 -12.12
C VAL A 176 5.58 -6.37 -10.99
N MET A 177 4.38 -6.88 -11.04
CA MET A 177 3.36 -6.65 -10.03
C MET A 177 2.90 -7.99 -9.44
N PRO A 178 2.90 -8.20 -8.12
CA PRO A 178 3.42 -7.27 -7.10
C PRO A 178 4.95 -7.21 -7.05
N LYS A 179 5.48 -6.12 -6.50
CA LYS A 179 6.90 -5.97 -6.17
C LYS A 179 7.10 -6.05 -4.67
N LEU A 180 7.96 -6.95 -4.23
CA LEU A 180 8.34 -7.09 -2.83
C LEU A 180 9.77 -6.58 -2.60
N LEU A 181 9.97 -5.83 -1.51
CA LEU A 181 11.29 -5.48 -0.99
C LEU A 181 11.51 -6.28 0.30
N LEU A 182 12.60 -7.00 0.34
CA LEU A 182 13.03 -7.80 1.47
C LEU A 182 14.36 -7.25 1.99
N LYS A 183 14.64 -7.41 3.29
CA LYS A 183 15.95 -7.07 3.84
C LYS A 183 17.01 -7.93 3.14
N GLY A 184 18.04 -7.27 2.58
CA GLY A 184 19.05 -7.94 1.75
C GLY A 184 18.75 -7.94 0.24
N SER A 185 17.65 -7.32 -0.20
CA SER A 185 17.45 -7.02 -1.63
C SER A 185 18.53 -6.05 -2.11
N THR A 186 19.26 -6.43 -3.14
CA THR A 186 20.34 -5.65 -3.79
C THR A 186 19.89 -5.12 -5.14
#